data_dae242bcc77d92c43e9bd62ef57530cb
#
_entry.id   dae242bcc77d92c43e9bd62ef57530cb
#
_cell.length_a   1.000
_cell.length_b   1.000
_cell.length_c   1.000
_cell.angle_alpha   90.00
_cell.angle_beta   90.00
_cell.angle_gamma   90.00
#
_symmetry.space_group_name_H-M   'P 1'
#
loop_
_entity.id
_entity.type
_entity.pdbx_description
1 polymer ?
#
loop_
_entity_poly.entity_id
_entity_poly.type
_entity_poly.pdbx_seq_one_letter_code
_entity_poly.pdbx_strand_id
1 'polypeptide(L)'
;FKHYLVAYLNCSLAQKLVARRTSGNAQPKLNVGDMCLIPIPTFSDAFYKVISNLIINSENLIAASQEKYRYAEKMLVSTIDMVDRSSTKIITSLKSLSESFLTSGRLDAEYYQPIYDDYKAALKTEDTVYTLCNLYDKNFVPKDDVEYAYIELANVGNSGDINDVDSVLGKNLPSRARRKVKSGQVIIASVEGSLQSCALITDEYSGALCSTGFYVVDSDYINPESLLVLFKSKPIQALLKQRCSGTILTAITKDEFLSMPLPKIEQSVQKQIATKVQESFALRHQSEQLLENAKRAVEIAIELGEEKAMKWLKGKNAEV
;
A
#
# COMPACT_ATOMS: atom_id res chain seq x y z
N PHE A 1 19.51 -7.71 -22.82
CA PHE A 1 18.47 -7.03 -23.64
C PHE A 1 17.10 -6.95 -22.92
N LYS A 2 16.61 -8.04 -22.28
CA LYS A 2 15.28 -8.04 -21.63
C LYS A 2 15.08 -6.90 -20.62
N HIS A 3 16.07 -6.61 -19.77
CA HIS A 3 15.98 -5.55 -18.77
C HIS A 3 16.00 -4.14 -19.41
N TYR A 4 16.74 -3.96 -20.51
CA TYR A 4 16.65 -2.75 -21.31
C TYR A 4 15.22 -2.54 -21.84
N LEU A 5 14.57 -3.59 -22.35
CA LEU A 5 13.17 -3.49 -22.79
C LEU A 5 12.23 -3.06 -21.64
N VAL A 6 12.46 -3.56 -20.43
CA VAL A 6 11.69 -3.11 -19.26
C VAL A 6 11.88 -1.61 -19.04
N ALA A 7 13.12 -1.11 -19.00
CA ALA A 7 13.39 0.31 -18.82
C ALA A 7 12.81 1.15 -19.98
N TYR A 8 13.00 0.70 -21.24
CA TYR A 8 12.49 1.40 -22.41
C TYR A 8 10.97 1.47 -22.43
N LEU A 9 10.27 0.35 -22.28
CA LEU A 9 8.81 0.33 -22.34
C LEU A 9 8.15 1.12 -21.19
N ASN A 10 8.85 1.30 -20.07
CA ASN A 10 8.40 2.13 -18.95
C ASN A 10 8.88 3.59 -19.00
N CYS A 11 9.73 3.98 -19.95
CA CYS A 11 10.12 5.38 -20.11
C CYS A 11 9.00 6.23 -20.74
N SER A 12 9.03 7.55 -20.51
CA SER A 12 7.97 8.46 -20.96
C SER A 12 7.80 8.48 -22.49
N LEU A 13 8.90 8.32 -23.22
CA LEU A 13 8.88 8.29 -24.69
C LEU A 13 8.14 7.06 -25.24
N ALA A 14 8.45 5.87 -24.71
CA ALA A 14 7.78 4.64 -25.12
C ALA A 14 6.31 4.63 -24.68
N GLN A 15 6.01 5.12 -23.48
CA GLN A 15 4.61 5.22 -23.00
C GLN A 15 3.75 6.13 -23.89
N LYS A 16 4.29 7.23 -24.40
CA LYS A 16 3.61 8.06 -25.41
C LYS A 16 3.34 7.31 -26.71
N LEU A 17 4.29 6.46 -27.15
CA LEU A 17 4.09 5.62 -28.34
C LEU A 17 3.04 4.54 -28.10
N VAL A 18 3.01 3.92 -26.93
CA VAL A 18 1.98 2.97 -26.51
C VAL A 18 0.61 3.65 -26.51
N ALA A 19 0.48 4.81 -25.85
CA ALA A 19 -0.79 5.56 -25.77
C ALA A 19 -1.35 5.92 -27.16
N ARG A 20 -0.49 6.26 -28.12
CA ARG A 20 -0.92 6.56 -29.50
C ARG A 20 -1.45 5.34 -30.27
N ARG A 21 -1.15 4.12 -29.83
CA ARG A 21 -1.53 2.87 -30.48
C ARG A 21 -2.66 2.13 -29.74
N THR A 22 -3.05 2.62 -28.59
CA THR A 22 -4.23 2.10 -27.88
C THR A 22 -5.50 2.54 -28.58
N SER A 23 -6.48 1.66 -28.63
CA SER A 23 -7.82 1.89 -29.21
C SER A 23 -8.90 1.57 -28.19
N GLY A 24 -10.05 2.24 -28.31
CA GLY A 24 -11.21 2.07 -27.43
C GLY A 24 -11.45 3.28 -26.52
N ASN A 25 -12.73 3.73 -26.43
CA ASN A 25 -13.08 4.96 -25.69
C ASN A 25 -13.29 4.72 -24.19
N ALA A 26 -13.78 3.53 -23.80
CA ALA A 26 -14.09 3.21 -22.41
C ALA A 26 -12.97 2.41 -21.70
N GLN A 27 -12.30 1.54 -22.43
CA GLN A 27 -11.14 0.76 -21.97
C GLN A 27 -10.11 0.70 -23.09
N PRO A 28 -9.10 1.58 -23.08
CA PRO A 28 -8.04 1.56 -24.07
C PRO A 28 -7.31 0.22 -24.07
N LYS A 29 -7.16 -0.40 -25.24
CA LYS A 29 -6.46 -1.69 -25.41
C LYS A 29 -5.35 -1.55 -26.42
N LEU A 30 -4.21 -2.15 -26.15
CA LEU A 30 -3.11 -2.32 -27.08
C LEU A 30 -3.18 -3.73 -27.67
N ASN A 31 -3.41 -3.84 -29.00
CA ASN A 31 -3.39 -5.12 -29.70
C ASN A 31 -1.97 -5.61 -29.91
N VAL A 32 -1.77 -6.93 -30.03
CA VAL A 32 -0.46 -7.54 -30.28
C VAL A 32 0.20 -6.98 -31.56
N GLY A 33 -0.59 -6.80 -32.64
CA GLY A 33 -0.12 -6.21 -33.87
C GLY A 33 0.43 -4.79 -33.70
N ASP A 34 -0.30 -3.95 -32.94
CA ASP A 34 0.11 -2.58 -32.64
C ASP A 34 1.34 -2.54 -31.73
N MET A 35 1.44 -3.47 -30.77
CA MET A 35 2.62 -3.60 -29.91
C MET A 35 3.88 -3.95 -30.72
N CYS A 36 3.78 -4.83 -31.70
CA CYS A 36 4.91 -5.21 -32.58
C CYS A 36 5.41 -4.06 -33.48
N LEU A 37 4.60 -3.01 -33.64
CA LEU A 37 4.97 -1.81 -34.44
C LEU A 37 5.62 -0.71 -33.60
N ILE A 38 5.82 -0.91 -32.29
CA ILE A 38 6.55 0.04 -31.44
C ILE A 38 8.05 -0.06 -31.80
N PRO A 39 8.68 1.03 -32.29
CA PRO A 39 10.10 1.00 -32.62
C PRO A 39 10.92 0.85 -31.35
N ILE A 40 11.90 -0.03 -31.36
CA ILE A 40 12.82 -0.27 -30.25
C ILE A 40 14.22 0.26 -30.68
N PRO A 41 14.70 1.35 -30.08
CA PRO A 41 16.05 1.85 -30.32
C PRO A 41 17.12 0.82 -29.95
N THR A 42 18.18 0.75 -30.69
CA THR A 42 19.31 -0.18 -30.44
C THR A 42 20.53 0.62 -29.99
N PHE A 43 21.25 0.08 -29.03
CA PHE A 43 22.43 0.66 -28.41
C PHE A 43 23.55 -0.38 -28.30
N SER A 44 24.69 0.02 -27.72
CA SER A 44 25.82 -0.89 -27.52
C SER A 44 25.53 -1.92 -26.42
N ASP A 45 26.22 -3.05 -26.43
CA ASP A 45 26.18 -4.05 -25.38
C ASP A 45 26.61 -3.48 -24.01
N ALA A 46 27.51 -2.50 -24.01
CA ALA A 46 27.95 -1.80 -22.81
C ALA A 46 26.80 -1.04 -22.18
N PHE A 47 25.99 -0.33 -22.96
CA PHE A 47 24.80 0.38 -22.47
C PHE A 47 23.74 -0.60 -21.94
N TYR A 48 23.45 -1.67 -22.69
CA TYR A 48 22.51 -2.70 -22.23
C TYR A 48 22.94 -3.32 -20.90
N LYS A 49 24.23 -3.54 -20.69
CA LYS A 49 24.76 -4.10 -19.43
C LYS A 49 24.54 -3.14 -18.26
N VAL A 50 24.78 -1.83 -18.44
CA VAL A 50 24.58 -0.83 -17.39
C VAL A 50 23.10 -0.72 -17.02
N ILE A 51 22.20 -0.59 -18.00
CA ILE A 51 20.75 -0.56 -17.74
C ILE A 51 20.28 -1.86 -17.07
N SER A 52 20.78 -3.02 -17.52
CA SER A 52 20.43 -4.31 -16.91
C SER A 52 20.85 -4.37 -15.43
N ASN A 53 22.02 -3.85 -15.09
CA ASN A 53 22.48 -3.83 -13.69
C ASN A 53 21.59 -2.94 -12.81
N LEU A 54 21.14 -1.78 -13.30
CA LEU A 54 20.21 -0.91 -12.57
C LEU A 54 18.90 -1.64 -12.28
N ILE A 55 18.32 -2.30 -13.27
CA ILE A 55 17.07 -3.05 -13.12
C ILE A 55 17.25 -4.24 -12.15
N ILE A 56 18.29 -5.04 -12.31
CA ILE A 56 18.57 -6.17 -11.43
C ILE A 56 18.78 -5.71 -9.98
N ASN A 57 19.52 -4.63 -9.78
CA ASN A 57 19.73 -4.07 -8.44
C ASN A 57 18.43 -3.54 -7.84
N SER A 58 17.58 -2.88 -8.65
CA SER A 58 16.23 -2.47 -8.22
C SER A 58 15.40 -3.68 -7.78
N GLU A 59 15.35 -4.76 -8.55
CA GLU A 59 14.64 -6.00 -8.19
C GLU A 59 15.17 -6.62 -6.88
N ASN A 60 16.50 -6.64 -6.69
CA ASN A 60 17.12 -7.14 -5.46
C ASN A 60 16.74 -6.29 -4.24
N LEU A 61 16.70 -4.97 -4.37
CA LEU A 61 16.29 -4.06 -3.31
C LEU A 61 14.81 -4.25 -2.94
N ILE A 62 13.92 -4.48 -3.91
CA ILE A 62 12.51 -4.82 -3.65
C ILE A 62 12.41 -6.14 -2.87
N ALA A 63 13.14 -7.16 -3.28
CA ALA A 63 13.14 -8.44 -2.57
C ALA A 63 13.63 -8.29 -1.11
N ALA A 64 14.72 -7.54 -0.91
CA ALA A 64 15.24 -7.25 0.42
C ALA A 64 14.25 -6.42 1.27
N SER A 65 13.58 -5.42 0.67
CA SER A 65 12.52 -4.64 1.32
C SER A 65 11.38 -5.53 1.82
N GLN A 66 10.89 -6.43 0.97
CA GLN A 66 9.82 -7.37 1.32
C GLN A 66 10.24 -8.32 2.45
N GLU A 67 11.50 -8.75 2.48
CA GLU A 67 12.01 -9.59 3.56
C GLU A 67 12.05 -8.84 4.90
N LYS A 68 12.49 -7.56 4.91
CA LYS A 68 12.47 -6.72 6.11
C LYS A 68 11.05 -6.52 6.64
N TYR A 69 10.09 -6.23 5.77
CA TYR A 69 8.70 -6.07 6.16
C TYR A 69 8.11 -7.37 6.74
N ARG A 70 8.35 -8.51 6.08
CA ARG A 70 7.92 -9.83 6.55
C ARG A 70 8.53 -10.20 7.91
N TYR A 71 9.75 -9.75 8.18
CA TYR A 71 10.37 -9.93 9.49
C TYR A 71 9.63 -9.14 10.57
N ALA A 72 9.25 -7.89 10.29
CA ALA A 72 8.42 -7.08 11.18
C ALA A 72 7.06 -7.75 11.48
N GLU A 73 6.39 -8.28 10.45
CA GLU A 73 5.14 -9.04 10.62
C GLU A 73 5.31 -10.26 11.52
N LYS A 74 6.36 -11.06 11.29
CA LYS A 74 6.64 -12.25 12.11
C LYS A 74 6.90 -11.88 13.58
N MET A 75 7.66 -10.82 13.83
CA MET A 75 7.89 -10.32 15.18
C MET A 75 6.59 -9.94 15.87
N LEU A 76 5.73 -9.19 15.19
CA LEU A 76 4.43 -8.80 15.74
C LEU A 76 3.59 -10.05 16.08
N VAL A 77 3.39 -10.94 15.10
CA VAL A 77 2.55 -12.14 15.27
C VAL A 77 3.05 -13.04 16.40
N SER A 78 4.38 -13.20 16.55
CA SER A 78 4.93 -13.98 17.65
C SER A 78 4.73 -13.33 19.02
N THR A 79 4.74 -12.00 19.09
CA THR A 79 4.58 -11.25 20.35
C THR A 79 3.13 -11.27 20.86
N ILE A 80 2.16 -11.21 19.96
CA ILE A 80 0.74 -11.21 20.30
C ILE A 80 0.14 -12.63 20.33
N ASP A 81 0.97 -13.68 20.30
CA ASP A 81 0.60 -15.11 20.33
C ASP A 81 -0.46 -15.50 19.26
N MET A 82 -0.44 -14.77 18.17
CA MET A 82 -1.35 -14.96 17.03
C MET A 82 -0.73 -15.87 15.95
N VAL A 83 -0.34 -17.08 16.32
CA VAL A 83 0.05 -18.09 15.34
C VAL A 83 -1.12 -18.38 14.41
N ASP A 84 -0.83 -18.59 13.13
CA ASP A 84 -1.84 -18.87 12.09
C ASP A 84 -2.73 -20.05 12.52
N ARG A 85 -3.94 -19.75 13.01
CA ARG A 85 -4.92 -20.75 13.47
C ARG A 85 -5.85 -21.20 12.34
N SER A 86 -5.49 -20.92 11.08
CA SER A 86 -6.25 -21.35 9.90
C SER A 86 -6.48 -22.85 9.78
N SER A 87 -5.88 -23.64 10.69
CA SER A 87 -6.01 -25.10 10.75
C SER A 87 -7.14 -25.62 11.65
N THR A 88 -7.96 -24.76 12.24
CA THR A 88 -9.10 -25.24 13.05
C THR A 88 -10.10 -25.93 12.12
N LYS A 89 -10.22 -27.26 12.29
CA LYS A 89 -11.14 -28.12 11.53
C LYS A 89 -12.64 -27.89 11.87
N ILE A 90 -12.95 -26.89 12.70
CA ILE A 90 -14.34 -26.62 13.12
C ILE A 90 -14.97 -25.74 12.03
N ILE A 91 -15.84 -26.36 11.23
CA ILE A 91 -16.55 -25.70 10.13
C ILE A 91 -17.92 -25.17 10.59
N THR A 92 -18.41 -25.57 11.76
CA THR A 92 -19.72 -25.21 12.31
C THR A 92 -19.63 -24.41 13.58
N SER A 93 -20.42 -23.34 13.68
CA SER A 93 -20.64 -22.56 14.88
C SER A 93 -22.15 -22.58 15.22
N LEU A 94 -22.47 -22.89 16.47
CA LEU A 94 -23.85 -22.83 16.99
C LEU A 94 -23.92 -21.61 17.92
N LYS A 95 -24.85 -20.71 17.64
CA LYS A 95 -25.13 -19.53 18.46
C LYS A 95 -26.63 -19.50 18.78
N SER A 96 -26.97 -19.20 20.02
CA SER A 96 -28.34 -18.88 20.38
C SER A 96 -28.76 -17.52 19.82
N LEU A 97 -30.05 -17.23 19.77
CA LEU A 97 -30.55 -15.91 19.34
C LEU A 97 -29.98 -14.77 20.21
N SER A 98 -29.79 -15.02 21.52
CA SER A 98 -29.22 -14.06 22.45
C SER A 98 -27.74 -13.78 22.18
N GLU A 99 -26.94 -14.80 21.79
CA GLU A 99 -25.52 -14.68 21.46
C GLU A 99 -25.27 -14.16 20.03
N SER A 100 -26.31 -14.14 19.20
CA SER A 100 -26.23 -13.66 17.82
C SER A 100 -27.00 -12.35 17.63
N PHE A 101 -28.23 -12.41 17.16
CA PHE A 101 -29.00 -11.24 16.75
C PHE A 101 -29.21 -10.23 17.87
N LEU A 102 -29.54 -10.68 19.09
CA LEU A 102 -29.77 -9.75 20.21
C LEU A 102 -28.48 -9.03 20.67
N THR A 103 -27.32 -9.58 20.40
CA THR A 103 -26.04 -8.96 20.77
C THR A 103 -25.46 -8.09 19.63
N SER A 104 -25.53 -8.56 18.38
CA SER A 104 -24.84 -7.93 17.23
C SER A 104 -25.80 -7.34 16.19
N GLY A 105 -27.09 -7.65 16.26
CA GLY A 105 -28.05 -7.32 15.20
C GLY A 105 -27.88 -8.13 13.90
N ARG A 106 -27.01 -9.17 13.89
CA ARG A 106 -26.64 -9.93 12.68
C ARG A 106 -27.08 -11.38 12.77
N LEU A 107 -27.40 -11.94 11.60
CA LEU A 107 -27.75 -13.36 11.41
C LEU A 107 -26.94 -14.04 10.31
N ASP A 108 -26.00 -13.33 9.68
CA ASP A 108 -25.20 -13.84 8.58
C ASP A 108 -24.12 -14.81 9.09
N ALA A 109 -24.03 -15.99 8.48
CA ALA A 109 -23.11 -17.05 8.88
C ALA A 109 -21.62 -16.64 8.79
N GLU A 110 -21.28 -15.74 7.85
CA GLU A 110 -19.90 -15.22 7.69
C GLU A 110 -19.41 -14.51 8.95
N TYR A 111 -20.25 -13.75 9.62
CA TYR A 111 -19.91 -13.03 10.85
C TYR A 111 -19.59 -13.96 12.02
N TYR A 112 -20.21 -15.16 12.07
CA TYR A 112 -20.10 -16.10 13.20
C TYR A 112 -19.14 -17.27 12.96
N GLN A 113 -18.21 -17.13 12.01
CA GLN A 113 -17.20 -18.17 11.81
C GLN A 113 -16.31 -18.33 13.06
N PRO A 114 -16.04 -19.59 13.50
CA PRO A 114 -15.26 -19.86 14.72
C PRO A 114 -13.87 -19.22 14.74
N ILE A 115 -13.25 -19.03 13.59
CA ILE A 115 -11.92 -18.42 13.48
C ILE A 115 -11.86 -17.01 14.05
N TYR A 116 -12.95 -16.26 14.00
CA TYR A 116 -12.99 -14.90 14.57
C TYR A 116 -12.99 -14.92 16.09
N ASP A 117 -13.66 -15.90 16.70
CA ASP A 117 -13.65 -16.09 18.14
C ASP A 117 -12.24 -16.54 18.61
N ASP A 118 -11.57 -17.40 17.82
CA ASP A 118 -10.18 -17.80 18.07
C ASP A 118 -9.21 -16.61 18.02
N TYR A 119 -9.34 -15.74 17.02
CA TYR A 119 -8.51 -14.53 16.93
C TYR A 119 -8.78 -13.56 18.08
N LYS A 120 -10.04 -13.33 18.46
CA LYS A 120 -10.38 -12.48 19.60
C LYS A 120 -9.81 -13.02 20.91
N ALA A 121 -9.94 -14.32 21.14
CA ALA A 121 -9.39 -14.98 22.32
C ALA A 121 -7.86 -14.91 22.38
N ALA A 122 -7.19 -15.01 21.22
CA ALA A 122 -5.74 -14.90 21.13
C ALA A 122 -5.21 -13.50 21.43
N LEU A 123 -5.96 -12.44 21.10
CA LEU A 123 -5.57 -11.05 21.40
C LEU A 123 -5.46 -10.77 22.90
N LYS A 124 -6.20 -11.50 23.76
CA LYS A 124 -6.16 -11.38 25.23
C LYS A 124 -6.23 -9.90 25.70
N THR A 125 -7.03 -9.08 25.05
CA THR A 125 -7.14 -7.66 25.32
C THR A 125 -8.60 -7.22 25.46
N GLU A 126 -8.83 -6.26 26.33
CA GLU A 126 -10.08 -5.50 26.43
C GLU A 126 -9.96 -4.15 25.73
N ASP A 127 -8.74 -3.77 25.31
CA ASP A 127 -8.52 -2.54 24.57
C ASP A 127 -9.08 -2.67 23.13
N THR A 128 -9.52 -1.54 22.60
CA THR A 128 -10.12 -1.43 21.27
C THR A 128 -9.42 -0.35 20.45
N VAL A 129 -9.76 -0.24 19.17
CA VAL A 129 -9.32 0.90 18.34
C VAL A 129 -9.71 2.22 19.01
N TYR A 130 -10.89 2.30 19.62
CA TYR A 130 -11.36 3.51 20.33
C TYR A 130 -10.46 3.90 21.51
N THR A 131 -9.96 2.94 22.27
CA THR A 131 -9.12 3.22 23.46
C THR A 131 -7.67 3.48 23.13
N LEU A 132 -7.17 2.94 22.02
CA LEU A 132 -5.75 3.03 21.66
C LEU A 132 -5.43 3.99 20.53
N CYS A 133 -6.41 4.40 19.72
CA CYS A 133 -6.20 5.21 18.55
C CYS A 133 -7.02 6.50 18.55
N ASN A 134 -6.47 7.54 17.97
CA ASN A 134 -7.19 8.77 17.64
C ASN A 134 -7.71 8.66 16.22
N LEU A 135 -9.01 8.84 15.99
CA LEU A 135 -9.63 8.79 14.65
C LEU A 135 -9.81 10.20 14.08
N TYR A 136 -9.32 10.41 12.86
CA TYR A 136 -9.42 11.68 12.12
C TYR A 136 -10.45 11.55 10.98
N ASP A 137 -11.70 11.85 11.27
CA ASP A 137 -12.82 11.69 10.33
C ASP A 137 -13.47 13.02 9.88
N LYS A 138 -12.87 14.16 10.23
CA LYS A 138 -13.36 15.47 9.80
C LYS A 138 -13.14 15.65 8.30
N ASN A 139 -14.19 16.09 7.62
CA ASN A 139 -14.10 16.43 6.20
C ASN A 139 -13.33 17.73 5.99
N PHE A 140 -12.35 17.67 5.12
CA PHE A 140 -11.66 18.84 4.57
C PHE A 140 -12.34 19.28 3.27
N VAL A 141 -12.43 20.57 3.05
CA VAL A 141 -12.94 21.14 1.80
C VAL A 141 -11.77 21.70 1.00
N PRO A 142 -11.40 21.06 -0.11
CA PRO A 142 -10.32 21.56 -0.98
C PRO A 142 -10.69 22.91 -1.59
N LYS A 143 -9.69 23.79 -1.78
CA LYS A 143 -9.84 25.04 -2.54
C LYS A 143 -9.64 24.75 -4.02
N ASP A 144 -10.45 25.34 -4.87
CA ASP A 144 -10.52 25.05 -6.32
C ASP A 144 -9.19 25.26 -7.07
N ASP A 145 -8.43 26.27 -6.68
CA ASP A 145 -7.20 26.74 -7.31
C ASP A 145 -5.90 26.21 -6.66
N VAL A 146 -6.02 25.33 -5.67
CA VAL A 146 -4.87 24.70 -4.98
C VAL A 146 -4.69 23.27 -5.46
N GLU A 147 -3.46 22.88 -5.70
CA GLU A 147 -3.10 21.49 -6.00
C GLU A 147 -2.92 20.68 -4.72
N TYR A 148 -3.41 19.45 -4.75
CA TYR A 148 -3.29 18.48 -3.65
C TYR A 148 -2.80 17.15 -4.19
N ALA A 149 -1.87 16.52 -3.50
CA ALA A 149 -1.60 15.10 -3.67
C ALA A 149 -2.83 14.31 -3.20
N TYR A 150 -3.37 13.41 -4.05
CA TYR A 150 -4.57 12.66 -3.74
C TYR A 150 -4.30 11.16 -3.70
N ILE A 151 -4.46 10.57 -2.53
CA ILE A 151 -4.19 9.16 -2.26
C ILE A 151 -5.49 8.36 -2.40
N GLU A 152 -5.51 7.45 -3.37
CA GLU A 152 -6.57 6.47 -3.59
C GLU A 152 -6.16 5.07 -3.11
N LEU A 153 -7.12 4.12 -3.12
CA LEU A 153 -6.83 2.72 -2.79
C LEU A 153 -5.75 2.10 -3.70
N ALA A 154 -5.73 2.51 -4.96
CA ALA A 154 -4.76 2.03 -5.95
C ALA A 154 -3.32 2.48 -5.68
N ASN A 155 -3.13 3.58 -4.94
CA ASN A 155 -1.80 4.10 -4.60
C ASN A 155 -1.14 3.34 -3.44
N VAL A 156 -1.89 2.48 -2.73
CA VAL A 156 -1.38 1.78 -1.55
C VAL A 156 -0.70 0.47 -1.95
N GLY A 157 0.59 0.40 -1.68
CA GLY A 157 1.41 -0.78 -1.93
C GLY A 157 1.24 -1.90 -0.90
N ASN A 158 1.76 -3.08 -1.24
CA ASN A 158 1.61 -4.30 -0.43
C ASN A 158 2.29 -4.21 0.94
N SER A 159 3.33 -3.40 1.10
CA SER A 159 4.04 -3.21 2.38
C SER A 159 3.55 -1.96 3.14
N GLY A 160 2.47 -1.31 2.67
CA GLY A 160 1.94 -0.10 3.30
C GLY A 160 2.69 1.17 2.92
N ASP A 161 3.43 1.11 1.84
CA ASP A 161 4.00 2.23 1.10
C ASP A 161 2.93 2.92 0.24
N ILE A 162 3.19 4.14 -0.18
CA ILE A 162 2.32 4.91 -1.07
C ILE A 162 3.11 5.21 -2.34
N ASN A 163 2.51 4.94 -3.51
CA ASN A 163 3.16 5.07 -4.80
C ASN A 163 2.25 5.81 -5.80
N ASP A 164 2.86 6.42 -6.80
CA ASP A 164 2.18 6.99 -7.99
C ASP A 164 1.02 7.95 -7.63
N VAL A 165 1.26 8.86 -6.67
CA VAL A 165 0.26 9.84 -6.25
C VAL A 165 0.28 11.04 -7.18
N ASP A 166 -0.85 11.29 -7.83
CA ASP A 166 -1.04 12.45 -8.68
C ASP A 166 -1.29 13.73 -7.88
N SER A 167 -0.76 14.85 -8.37
CA SER A 167 -1.15 16.20 -7.92
C SER A 167 -2.34 16.67 -8.73
N VAL A 168 -3.45 16.99 -8.07
CA VAL A 168 -4.73 17.33 -8.69
C VAL A 168 -5.25 18.66 -8.17
N LEU A 169 -5.68 19.56 -9.07
CA LEU A 169 -6.35 20.81 -8.68
C LEU A 169 -7.63 20.51 -7.90
N GLY A 170 -7.88 21.27 -6.84
CA GLY A 170 -9.01 21.04 -5.94
C GLY A 170 -10.37 20.93 -6.64
N LYS A 171 -10.61 21.75 -7.69
CA LYS A 171 -11.82 21.69 -8.53
C LYS A 171 -11.99 20.38 -9.29
N ASN A 172 -10.90 19.66 -9.53
CA ASN A 172 -10.89 18.39 -10.28
C ASN A 172 -10.86 17.16 -9.37
N LEU A 173 -10.74 17.36 -8.06
CA LEU A 173 -10.70 16.27 -7.10
C LEU A 173 -12.04 15.53 -7.03
N PRO A 174 -12.03 14.19 -6.90
CA PRO A 174 -13.25 13.44 -6.64
C PRO A 174 -13.96 13.90 -5.36
N SER A 175 -15.28 13.80 -5.33
CA SER A 175 -16.10 14.21 -4.17
C SER A 175 -15.71 13.53 -2.85
N ARG A 176 -15.05 12.35 -2.93
CA ARG A 176 -14.55 11.57 -1.79
C ARG A 176 -13.15 11.98 -1.31
N ALA A 177 -12.44 12.90 -1.98
CA ALA A 177 -11.13 13.42 -1.54
C ALA A 177 -11.32 14.41 -0.37
N ARG A 178 -11.61 13.89 0.83
CA ARG A 178 -12.07 14.71 1.98
C ARG A 178 -11.28 14.51 3.27
N ARG A 179 -10.33 13.57 3.32
CA ARG A 179 -9.53 13.31 4.52
C ARG A 179 -8.14 13.88 4.32
N LYS A 180 -7.80 14.92 5.09
CA LYS A 180 -6.44 15.49 5.09
C LYS A 180 -5.58 14.69 6.06
N VAL A 181 -4.43 14.22 5.59
CA VAL A 181 -3.52 13.36 6.35
C VAL A 181 -2.25 14.09 6.78
N LYS A 182 -1.58 13.57 7.81
CA LYS A 182 -0.32 14.07 8.35
C LYS A 182 0.68 12.93 8.48
N SER A 183 1.96 13.27 8.43
CA SER A 183 3.05 12.32 8.73
C SER A 183 2.83 11.62 10.07
N GLY A 184 3.12 10.32 10.12
CA GLY A 184 2.91 9.46 11.28
C GLY A 184 1.49 8.90 11.42
N GLN A 185 0.54 9.30 10.59
CA GLN A 185 -0.78 8.70 10.55
C GLN A 185 -0.81 7.44 9.69
N VAL A 186 -1.70 6.52 10.02
CA VAL A 186 -1.96 5.30 9.24
C VAL A 186 -3.36 5.41 8.63
N ILE A 187 -3.45 5.15 7.33
CA ILE A 187 -4.74 5.03 6.62
C ILE A 187 -5.11 3.55 6.48
N ILE A 188 -6.36 3.22 6.75
CA ILE A 188 -6.91 1.86 6.71
C ILE A 188 -8.16 1.85 5.85
N ALA A 189 -8.18 1.03 4.79
CA ALA A 189 -9.35 0.93 3.94
C ALA A 189 -10.55 0.35 4.69
N SER A 190 -11.72 0.93 4.48
CA SER A 190 -12.98 0.49 5.08
C SER A 190 -13.77 -0.46 4.18
N VAL A 191 -13.43 -0.59 2.89
CA VAL A 191 -14.15 -1.39 1.91
C VAL A 191 -13.62 -2.82 1.89
N GLU A 192 -14.48 -3.83 1.98
CA GLU A 192 -14.11 -5.25 2.13
C GLU A 192 -13.10 -5.73 1.07
N GLY A 193 -13.31 -5.44 -0.19
CA GLY A 193 -12.41 -5.83 -1.29
C GLY A 193 -11.03 -5.17 -1.26
N SER A 194 -10.79 -4.21 -0.34
CA SER A 194 -9.58 -3.41 -0.28
C SER A 194 -8.99 -3.30 1.13
N LEU A 195 -9.39 -4.13 2.08
CA LEU A 195 -8.93 -4.05 3.48
C LEU A 195 -7.41 -4.10 3.64
N GLN A 196 -6.70 -4.75 2.71
CA GLN A 196 -5.24 -4.78 2.68
C GLN A 196 -4.60 -3.42 2.31
N SER A 197 -5.38 -2.48 1.76
CA SER A 197 -4.91 -1.13 1.46
C SER A 197 -4.81 -0.31 2.76
N CYS A 198 -3.79 -0.62 3.55
CA CYS A 198 -3.37 0.15 4.72
C CYS A 198 -1.99 0.73 4.45
N ALA A 199 -1.76 2.02 4.73
CA ALA A 199 -0.49 2.69 4.48
C ALA A 199 -0.10 3.64 5.61
N LEU A 200 1.20 3.80 5.79
CA LEU A 200 1.80 4.82 6.66
C LEU A 200 2.03 6.10 5.87
N ILE A 201 1.54 7.20 6.40
CA ILE A 201 1.80 8.53 5.85
C ILE A 201 3.19 8.98 6.27
N THR A 202 4.09 9.07 5.30
CA THR A 202 5.43 9.62 5.46
C THR A 202 5.44 11.14 5.37
N ASP A 203 6.58 11.77 5.65
CA ASP A 203 6.74 13.24 5.54
C ASP A 203 6.42 13.75 4.13
N GLU A 204 6.74 12.98 3.10
CA GLU A 204 6.47 13.28 1.70
C GLU A 204 4.99 13.53 1.42
N TYR A 205 4.11 12.75 2.05
CA TYR A 205 2.66 12.84 1.86
C TYR A 205 1.94 13.62 2.96
N SER A 206 2.68 14.29 3.83
CA SER A 206 2.09 15.13 4.88
C SER A 206 1.34 16.30 4.24
N GLY A 207 0.05 16.43 4.54
CA GLY A 207 -0.85 17.43 3.95
C GLY A 207 -1.61 16.95 2.72
N ALA A 208 -1.33 15.76 2.20
CA ALA A 208 -2.12 15.14 1.14
C ALA A 208 -3.57 14.91 1.56
N LEU A 209 -4.42 14.66 0.57
CA LEU A 209 -5.80 14.24 0.78
C LEU A 209 -5.94 12.75 0.47
N CYS A 210 -6.71 12.03 1.25
CA CYS A 210 -7.11 10.67 0.90
C CYS A 210 -8.64 10.54 0.77
N SER A 211 -9.07 9.42 0.20
CA SER A 211 -10.48 9.09 0.03
C SER A 211 -11.18 8.90 1.37
N THR A 212 -12.47 9.25 1.46
CA THR A 212 -13.35 8.88 2.58
C THR A 212 -13.53 7.36 2.75
N GLY A 213 -13.06 6.55 1.79
CA GLY A 213 -12.96 5.10 1.91
C GLY A 213 -11.85 4.63 2.85
N PHE A 214 -11.07 5.56 3.45
CA PHE A 214 -10.08 5.25 4.48
C PHE A 214 -10.52 5.80 5.85
N TYR A 215 -10.25 5.04 6.90
CA TYR A 215 -10.08 5.54 8.24
C TYR A 215 -8.66 6.06 8.40
N VAL A 216 -8.50 7.25 9.00
CA VAL A 216 -7.21 7.87 9.28
C VAL A 216 -7.01 7.86 10.78
N VAL A 217 -5.96 7.19 11.25
CA VAL A 217 -5.69 7.03 12.68
C VAL A 217 -4.23 7.31 13.00
N ASP A 218 -3.97 7.71 14.25
CA ASP A 218 -2.69 7.58 14.93
C ASP A 218 -2.90 7.04 16.34
N SER A 219 -1.83 6.87 17.11
CA SER A 219 -1.91 6.36 18.47
C SER A 219 -0.83 6.97 19.36
N ASP A 220 -1.18 7.28 20.60
CA ASP A 220 -0.21 7.68 21.62
C ASP A 220 0.46 6.47 22.30
N TYR A 221 -0.05 5.26 22.04
CA TYR A 221 0.41 4.01 22.66
C TYR A 221 1.19 3.10 21.72
N ILE A 222 0.92 3.20 20.41
CA ILE A 222 1.50 2.34 19.37
C ILE A 222 2.14 3.24 18.32
N ASN A 223 3.44 3.05 18.05
CA ASN A 223 4.12 3.83 17.04
C ASN A 223 3.55 3.57 15.63
N PRO A 224 3.72 4.50 14.69
CA PRO A 224 3.11 4.42 13.36
C PRO A 224 3.43 3.14 12.57
N GLU A 225 4.68 2.69 12.61
CA GLU A 225 5.13 1.50 11.90
C GLU A 225 4.51 0.22 12.48
N SER A 226 4.46 0.11 13.82
CA SER A 226 3.82 -1.02 14.47
C SER A 226 2.30 -1.01 14.25
N LEU A 227 1.68 0.16 14.21
CA LEU A 227 0.27 0.32 13.91
C LEU A 227 -0.04 -0.13 12.47
N LEU A 228 0.79 0.25 11.50
CA LEU A 228 0.69 -0.23 10.11
C LEU A 228 0.78 -1.76 10.05
N VAL A 229 1.82 -2.35 10.63
CA VAL A 229 2.04 -3.81 10.61
C VAL A 229 0.88 -4.53 11.29
N LEU A 230 0.37 -3.98 12.39
CA LEU A 230 -0.78 -4.54 13.13
C LEU A 230 -2.03 -4.57 12.24
N PHE A 231 -2.40 -3.45 11.61
CA PHE A 231 -3.58 -3.40 10.74
C PHE A 231 -3.44 -4.24 9.47
N LYS A 232 -2.22 -4.47 8.98
CA LYS A 232 -1.96 -5.38 7.83
C LYS A 232 -1.83 -6.84 8.22
N SER A 233 -1.70 -7.16 9.52
CA SER A 233 -1.56 -8.54 9.97
C SER A 233 -2.80 -9.39 9.67
N LYS A 234 -2.59 -10.67 9.31
CA LYS A 234 -3.69 -11.60 8.99
C LYS A 234 -4.81 -11.63 10.03
N PRO A 235 -4.53 -11.70 11.36
CA PRO A 235 -5.59 -11.74 12.36
C PRO A 235 -6.43 -10.48 12.40
N ILE A 236 -5.80 -9.31 12.36
CA ILE A 236 -6.52 -8.02 12.37
C ILE A 236 -7.30 -7.83 11.05
N GLN A 237 -6.73 -8.22 9.91
CA GLN A 237 -7.44 -8.22 8.63
C GLN A 237 -8.67 -9.14 8.64
N ALA A 238 -8.59 -10.30 9.28
CA ALA A 238 -9.75 -11.17 9.47
C ALA A 238 -10.82 -10.51 10.34
N LEU A 239 -10.44 -9.86 11.44
CA LEU A 239 -11.36 -9.13 12.30
C LEU A 239 -11.97 -7.90 11.62
N LEU A 240 -11.23 -7.22 10.76
CA LEU A 240 -11.77 -6.16 9.90
C LEU A 240 -12.82 -6.74 8.93
N LYS A 241 -12.50 -7.86 8.26
CA LYS A 241 -13.44 -8.54 7.36
C LYS A 241 -14.72 -8.96 8.08
N GLN A 242 -14.63 -9.53 9.29
CA GLN A 242 -15.78 -9.90 10.11
C GLN A 242 -16.76 -8.74 10.30
N ARG A 243 -16.24 -7.51 10.41
CA ARG A 243 -17.03 -6.31 10.68
C ARG A 243 -17.61 -5.64 9.45
N CYS A 244 -17.28 -6.11 8.25
CA CYS A 244 -17.88 -5.62 7.03
C CYS A 244 -19.37 -5.95 6.98
N SER A 245 -20.17 -5.00 6.55
CA SER A 245 -21.62 -5.16 6.37
C SER A 245 -22.10 -4.37 5.14
N GLY A 246 -23.22 -4.77 4.57
CA GLY A 246 -23.79 -4.19 3.38
C GLY A 246 -24.15 -5.26 2.33
N THR A 247 -24.99 -4.90 1.36
CA THR A 247 -25.49 -5.83 0.33
C THR A 247 -24.84 -5.66 -1.04
N ILE A 248 -24.47 -4.43 -1.39
CA ILE A 248 -23.87 -4.11 -2.71
C ILE A 248 -22.41 -3.70 -2.56
N LEU A 249 -22.13 -2.84 -1.60
CA LEU A 249 -20.78 -2.41 -1.24
C LEU A 249 -20.61 -2.66 0.26
N THR A 250 -19.93 -3.76 0.57
CA THR A 250 -19.64 -4.12 1.95
C THR A 250 -18.48 -3.30 2.48
N ALA A 251 -18.72 -2.66 3.62
CA ALA A 251 -17.75 -1.79 4.27
C ALA A 251 -17.89 -1.88 5.80
N ILE A 252 -16.86 -1.45 6.51
CA ILE A 252 -16.86 -1.35 7.96
C ILE A 252 -17.47 0.00 8.35
N THR A 253 -18.46 0.01 9.23
CA THR A 253 -18.98 1.25 9.81
C THR A 253 -18.00 1.80 10.85
N LYS A 254 -18.13 3.10 11.18
CA LYS A 254 -17.29 3.75 12.19
C LYS A 254 -17.35 3.06 13.55
N ASP A 255 -18.54 2.72 14.00
CA ASP A 255 -18.74 2.10 15.31
C ASP A 255 -18.14 0.69 15.36
N GLU A 256 -18.31 -0.09 14.29
CA GLU A 256 -17.69 -1.41 14.15
C GLU A 256 -16.15 -1.32 14.10
N PHE A 257 -15.60 -0.30 13.43
CA PHE A 257 -14.17 -0.06 13.41
C PHE A 257 -13.62 0.31 14.79
N LEU A 258 -14.26 1.24 15.48
CA LEU A 258 -13.84 1.70 16.80
C LEU A 258 -13.98 0.62 17.89
N SER A 259 -14.98 -0.25 17.80
CA SER A 259 -15.19 -1.36 18.74
C SER A 259 -14.27 -2.56 18.51
N MET A 260 -13.48 -2.57 17.43
CA MET A 260 -12.59 -3.68 17.12
C MET A 260 -11.50 -3.83 18.20
N PRO A 261 -11.28 -5.05 18.77
CA PRO A 261 -10.22 -5.29 19.72
C PRO A 261 -8.85 -5.07 19.10
N LEU A 262 -7.98 -4.37 19.82
CA LEU A 262 -6.63 -4.03 19.40
C LEU A 262 -5.67 -4.26 20.57
N PRO A 263 -4.59 -5.05 20.40
CA PRO A 263 -3.66 -5.34 21.48
C PRO A 263 -2.65 -4.20 21.65
N LYS A 264 -2.22 -3.96 22.88
CA LYS A 264 -1.02 -3.18 23.16
C LYS A 264 0.21 -3.98 22.75
N ILE A 265 1.21 -3.28 22.26
CA ILE A 265 2.51 -3.85 21.88
C ILE A 265 3.56 -3.27 22.83
N GLU A 266 4.45 -4.11 23.34
CA GLU A 266 5.54 -3.67 24.19
C GLU A 266 6.47 -2.70 23.44
N GLN A 267 6.93 -1.63 24.10
CA GLN A 267 7.77 -0.59 23.49
C GLN A 267 9.07 -1.12 22.86
N SER A 268 9.68 -2.13 23.49
CA SER A 268 10.90 -2.77 22.96
C SER A 268 10.64 -3.44 21.60
N VAL A 269 9.49 -4.09 21.46
CA VAL A 269 9.04 -4.74 20.22
C VAL A 269 8.67 -3.68 19.18
N GLN A 270 7.94 -2.63 19.56
CA GLN A 270 7.60 -1.53 18.67
C GLN A 270 8.83 -0.90 18.03
N LYS A 271 9.90 -0.67 18.81
CA LYS A 271 11.17 -0.12 18.28
C LYS A 271 11.81 -1.02 17.24
N GLN A 272 11.79 -2.33 17.47
CA GLN A 272 12.35 -3.30 16.52
C GLN A 272 11.52 -3.38 15.25
N ILE A 273 10.19 -3.38 15.36
CA ILE A 273 9.27 -3.33 14.20
C ILE A 273 9.51 -2.05 13.40
N ALA A 274 9.56 -0.88 14.07
CA ALA A 274 9.80 0.39 13.42
C ALA A 274 11.10 0.39 12.61
N THR A 275 12.20 -0.09 13.20
CA THR A 275 13.47 -0.22 12.48
C THR A 275 13.34 -1.07 11.21
N LYS A 276 12.62 -2.21 11.26
CA LYS A 276 12.47 -3.08 10.09
C LYS A 276 11.56 -2.50 9.01
N VAL A 277 10.51 -1.80 9.40
CA VAL A 277 9.62 -1.10 8.45
C VAL A 277 10.36 0.05 7.78
N GLN A 278 11.11 0.86 8.55
CA GLN A 278 11.92 1.95 8.02
C GLN A 278 13.02 1.45 7.06
N GLU A 279 13.74 0.36 7.43
CA GLU A 279 14.69 -0.30 6.53
C GLU A 279 14.00 -0.75 5.23
N SER A 280 12.79 -1.33 5.33
CA SER A 280 11.99 -1.76 4.17
C SER A 280 11.65 -0.59 3.25
N PHE A 281 11.17 0.51 3.80
CA PHE A 281 10.80 1.70 3.01
C PHE A 281 12.02 2.36 2.36
N ALA A 282 13.15 2.44 3.08
CA ALA A 282 14.40 2.97 2.52
C ALA A 282 14.90 2.13 1.32
N LEU A 283 14.87 0.81 1.44
CA LEU A 283 15.25 -0.09 0.33
C LEU A 283 14.32 0.05 -0.87
N ARG A 284 13.02 0.21 -0.64
CA ARG A 284 12.05 0.45 -1.70
C ARG A 284 12.32 1.77 -2.43
N HIS A 285 12.51 2.85 -1.68
CA HIS A 285 12.84 4.16 -2.26
C HIS A 285 14.13 4.11 -3.11
N GLN A 286 15.17 3.42 -2.63
CA GLN A 286 16.38 3.20 -3.41
C GLN A 286 16.10 2.40 -4.70
N SER A 287 15.24 1.39 -4.64
CA SER A 287 14.82 0.63 -5.82
C SER A 287 14.13 1.50 -6.86
N GLU A 288 13.20 2.35 -6.42
CA GLU A 288 12.47 3.29 -7.27
C GLU A 288 13.42 4.28 -7.95
N GLN A 289 14.40 4.82 -7.20
CA GLN A 289 15.43 5.68 -7.75
C GLN A 289 16.27 4.99 -8.85
N LEU A 290 16.65 3.71 -8.64
CA LEU A 290 17.38 2.96 -9.68
C LEU A 290 16.54 2.74 -10.93
N LEU A 291 15.24 2.44 -10.77
CA LEU A 291 14.32 2.26 -11.90
C LEU A 291 14.14 3.57 -12.68
N GLU A 292 13.93 4.69 -11.98
CA GLU A 292 13.82 6.01 -12.59
C GLU A 292 15.13 6.40 -13.30
N ASN A 293 16.28 6.12 -12.70
CA ASN A 293 17.58 6.34 -13.34
C ASN A 293 17.74 5.51 -14.62
N ALA A 294 17.28 4.25 -14.62
CA ALA A 294 17.32 3.41 -15.82
C ALA A 294 16.42 3.96 -16.93
N LYS A 295 15.19 4.35 -16.61
CA LYS A 295 14.24 4.96 -17.56
C LYS A 295 14.80 6.26 -18.13
N ARG A 296 15.30 7.15 -17.27
CA ARG A 296 15.85 8.45 -17.69
C ARG A 296 17.10 8.31 -18.52
N ALA A 297 17.96 7.36 -18.20
CA ALA A 297 19.15 7.09 -19.02
C ALA A 297 18.79 6.63 -20.43
N VAL A 298 17.75 5.80 -20.57
CA VAL A 298 17.24 5.37 -21.88
C VAL A 298 16.67 6.56 -22.66
N GLU A 299 15.93 7.46 -22.03
CA GLU A 299 15.44 8.69 -22.68
C GLU A 299 16.59 9.57 -23.18
N ILE A 300 17.58 9.82 -22.32
CA ILE A 300 18.77 10.61 -22.68
C ILE A 300 19.52 9.94 -23.86
N ALA A 301 19.64 8.61 -23.85
CA ALA A 301 20.32 7.89 -24.95
C ALA A 301 19.58 8.04 -26.28
N ILE A 302 18.24 8.04 -26.26
CA ILE A 302 17.39 8.25 -27.43
C ILE A 302 17.52 9.69 -27.96
N GLU A 303 17.47 10.67 -27.08
CA GLU A 303 17.41 12.09 -27.42
C GLU A 303 18.80 12.68 -27.73
N LEU A 304 19.83 12.32 -26.98
CA LEU A 304 21.13 12.98 -26.95
C LEU A 304 22.31 12.06 -27.23
N GLY A 305 22.05 10.76 -27.37
CA GLY A 305 23.06 9.73 -27.62
C GLY A 305 23.57 9.03 -26.36
N GLU A 306 24.09 7.83 -26.56
CA GLU A 306 24.53 6.89 -25.51
C GLU A 306 25.64 7.45 -24.60
N GLU A 307 26.60 8.18 -25.17
CA GLU A 307 27.71 8.78 -24.41
C GLU A 307 27.21 9.75 -23.32
N LYS A 308 26.23 10.59 -23.66
CA LYS A 308 25.65 11.53 -22.70
C LYS A 308 24.88 10.82 -21.60
N ALA A 309 24.13 9.76 -21.95
CA ALA A 309 23.44 8.93 -20.99
C ALA A 309 24.40 8.26 -19.99
N MET A 310 25.48 7.69 -20.50
CA MET A 310 26.52 7.06 -19.67
C MET A 310 27.22 8.05 -18.74
N LYS A 311 27.48 9.29 -19.23
CA LYS A 311 28.06 10.36 -18.42
C LYS A 311 27.11 10.80 -17.32
N TRP A 312 25.83 10.95 -17.64
CA TRP A 312 24.80 11.31 -16.68
C TRP A 312 24.66 10.26 -15.56
N LEU A 313 24.64 8.97 -15.90
CA LEU A 313 24.60 7.88 -14.92
C LEU A 313 25.82 7.87 -13.99
N LYS A 314 27.02 8.14 -14.51
CA LYS A 314 28.23 8.24 -13.67
C LYS A 314 28.13 9.38 -12.64
N GLY A 315 27.54 10.51 -13.01
CA GLY A 315 27.27 11.61 -12.09
C GLY A 315 26.29 11.21 -10.96
N LYS A 316 25.23 10.50 -11.30
CA LYS A 316 24.24 10.02 -10.31
C LYS A 316 24.80 8.96 -9.35
N ASN A 317 25.67 8.08 -9.82
CA ASN A 317 26.33 7.08 -8.96
C ASN A 317 27.41 7.67 -8.03
N ALA A 318 27.84 8.91 -8.27
CA ALA A 318 28.76 9.63 -7.38
C ALA A 318 28.03 10.41 -6.28
N GLU A 319 26.71 10.54 -6.36
CA GLU A 319 25.85 11.21 -5.39
C GLU A 319 25.21 10.23 -4.36
N VAL A 320 25.42 8.92 -4.52
CA VAL A 320 24.97 7.83 -3.64
C VAL A 320 26.18 7.22 -2.93
#